data_5d5c7d58e5c589affc7f256638076e8a
#
_entry.id   5d5c7d58e5c589affc7f256638076e8a
#
_cell.length_a   1.000
_cell.length_b   1.000
_cell.length_c   1.000
_cell.angle_alpha   90.00
_cell.angle_beta   90.00
_cell.angle_gamma   90.00
#
_symmetry.space_group_name_H-M   'P 1'
#
loop_
_entity.id
_entity.type
_entity.pdbx_description
1 polymer ?
#
loop_
_entity_poly.entity_id
_entity_poly.type
_entity_poly.pdbx_seq_one_letter_code
_entity_poly.pdbx_strand_id
1 'polypeptide(L)'
;MNSLPPIRHTPAQPTAGVLSGFDGVGRSRSWAPSTLYNGLVPDVYILGIESSCDETAAAVVRSGEQLVSNVVYSQFVTHRPYGGVVPELASREHLRAIVPVVRQALDDAGRSYQTIDAIAVTKGPGLAGSLLVGLSYAKALAYAVEKPLIGVNHLEGHIHAVLLEERQKGNHEMEFPVLALVVSGGHTHLFLVEGKTGAWRYRDVGHTRDDAAGEAFDKVAKLLELGYPGGPAIDFLAMHGNPLAVKFPFAQIKHHDRNPQNRHADNESRVDFSYSGIKTAVLRYVETHDMREDIMRRRQALAALASPAREDYLAACDQATLDLAASFQHAMVNDLVSKTLLAVREQDAATLLVTGGVAANSELRASFEQRASEEGLAVYFPSRKLSTDNAAMIAAAAYPRFLAGEFAAPELSADAALRLR
;
A
#
# COMPACT_ATOMS: atom_id res chain seq x y z
N MET A 1 -10.93 -41.98 -32.56
CA MET A 1 -12.38 -42.28 -32.48
C MET A 1 -12.58 -43.29 -31.37
N ASN A 2 -12.96 -42.86 -30.20
CA ASN A 2 -13.51 -43.70 -29.14
C ASN A 2 -14.50 -42.84 -28.38
N SER A 3 -15.76 -43.14 -28.59
CA SER A 3 -16.94 -42.50 -28.04
C SER A 3 -17.20 -42.98 -26.63
N LEU A 4 -17.38 -42.03 -25.69
CA LEU A 4 -17.88 -42.31 -24.34
C LEU A 4 -19.39 -42.54 -24.35
N PRO A 5 -19.94 -43.41 -23.49
CA PRO A 5 -21.37 -43.70 -23.45
C PRO A 5 -22.17 -42.59 -22.71
N PRO A 6 -23.50 -42.47 -22.98
CA PRO A 6 -24.32 -41.40 -22.44
C PRO A 6 -24.73 -41.66 -20.95
N ILE A 7 -24.68 -40.59 -20.17
CA ILE A 7 -25.14 -40.57 -18.77
C ILE A 7 -26.69 -40.51 -18.77
N ARG A 8 -27.32 -41.49 -18.16
CA ARG A 8 -28.78 -41.50 -17.94
C ARG A 8 -29.11 -40.68 -16.71
N HIS A 9 -29.88 -39.62 -16.84
CA HIS A 9 -30.51 -38.90 -15.75
C HIS A 9 -31.81 -39.59 -15.32
N THR A 10 -31.89 -39.99 -14.05
CA THR A 10 -33.13 -40.37 -13.40
C THR A 10 -33.58 -39.19 -12.53
N PRO A 11 -34.82 -38.70 -12.63
CA PRO A 11 -35.29 -37.61 -11.78
C PRO A 11 -35.68 -38.15 -10.41
N ALA A 12 -35.07 -37.63 -9.33
CA ALA A 12 -35.50 -37.87 -7.97
C ALA A 12 -36.69 -36.97 -7.65
N GLN A 13 -37.76 -37.57 -7.11
CA GLN A 13 -38.93 -36.85 -6.61
C GLN A 13 -38.62 -36.13 -5.30
N PRO A 14 -39.22 -34.96 -5.02
CA PRO A 14 -39.00 -34.23 -3.80
C PRO A 14 -39.83 -34.83 -2.66
N THR A 15 -39.17 -35.33 -1.63
CA THR A 15 -39.80 -35.61 -0.33
C THR A 15 -39.97 -34.31 0.44
N ALA A 16 -41.20 -33.96 0.77
CA ALA A 16 -41.53 -32.85 1.65
C ALA A 16 -41.05 -33.16 3.08
N GLY A 17 -39.94 -32.53 3.48
CA GLY A 17 -39.46 -32.49 4.85
C GLY A 17 -39.80 -31.14 5.46
N VAL A 18 -40.60 -31.20 6.51
CA VAL A 18 -41.08 -30.12 7.36
C VAL A 18 -39.88 -29.33 7.92
N LEU A 19 -39.76 -28.07 7.54
CA LEU A 19 -38.87 -27.11 8.20
C LEU A 19 -39.53 -26.64 9.50
N SER A 20 -39.17 -27.26 10.61
CA SER A 20 -39.50 -26.77 11.95
C SER A 20 -38.30 -26.02 12.54
N GLY A 21 -38.53 -24.74 12.89
CA GLY A 21 -37.85 -24.08 13.99
C GLY A 21 -36.42 -23.61 13.77
N PHE A 22 -36.21 -22.40 13.22
CA PHE A 22 -35.06 -21.60 13.57
C PHE A 22 -35.32 -20.93 14.92
N ASP A 23 -34.87 -21.56 15.99
CA ASP A 23 -34.79 -20.90 17.28
C ASP A 23 -33.58 -19.97 17.27
N GLY A 24 -33.88 -18.67 17.30
CA GLY A 24 -32.87 -17.63 17.49
C GLY A 24 -32.20 -17.72 18.85
N VAL A 25 -30.97 -18.20 18.88
CA VAL A 25 -30.08 -18.03 20.03
C VAL A 25 -28.91 -17.18 19.58
N GLY A 26 -29.10 -15.86 19.65
CA GLY A 26 -28.04 -14.89 19.71
C GLY A 26 -27.19 -15.10 20.96
N ARG A 27 -26.26 -16.03 20.94
CA ARG A 27 -25.18 -16.06 21.92
C ARG A 27 -24.09 -15.09 21.45
N SER A 28 -24.12 -13.87 21.96
CA SER A 28 -22.95 -13.02 22.02
C SER A 28 -21.87 -13.71 22.84
N ARG A 29 -20.99 -14.47 22.20
CA ARG A 29 -19.77 -14.92 22.86
C ARG A 29 -18.88 -13.68 23.05
N SER A 30 -18.76 -13.23 24.31
CA SER A 30 -17.76 -12.24 24.69
C SER A 30 -16.38 -12.87 24.51
N TRP A 31 -15.70 -12.52 23.44
CA TRP A 31 -14.27 -12.74 23.27
C TRP A 31 -13.54 -11.72 24.14
N ALA A 32 -13.49 -11.96 25.47
CA ALA A 32 -12.53 -11.24 26.30
C ALA A 32 -11.21 -12.00 26.21
N PRO A 33 -10.06 -11.34 25.97
CA PRO A 33 -8.77 -11.99 26.13
C PRO A 33 -8.72 -12.52 27.56
N SER A 34 -8.45 -13.82 27.71
CA SER A 34 -8.34 -14.49 29.00
C SER A 34 -7.32 -13.73 29.84
N THR A 35 -7.80 -13.15 30.93
CA THR A 35 -7.11 -12.42 31.98
C THR A 35 -5.66 -12.86 32.17
N LEU A 36 -4.80 -11.84 32.36
CA LEU A 36 -3.44 -11.90 32.86
C LEU A 36 -3.19 -13.12 33.78
N TYR A 37 -2.59 -14.18 33.24
CA TYR A 37 -2.02 -15.25 34.03
C TYR A 37 -0.54 -14.92 34.24
N ASN A 38 -0.16 -14.61 35.44
CA ASN A 38 1.24 -14.35 35.89
C ASN A 38 1.98 -13.18 35.21
N GLY A 39 1.30 -12.09 34.82
CA GLY A 39 2.00 -10.91 34.30
C GLY A 39 2.57 -11.05 32.86
N LEU A 40 2.38 -12.21 32.22
CA LEU A 40 2.77 -12.43 30.82
C LEU A 40 1.52 -12.33 29.95
N VAL A 41 1.52 -11.39 29.02
CA VAL A 41 0.51 -11.36 27.94
C VAL A 41 0.83 -12.54 27.02
N PRO A 42 -0.13 -13.47 26.79
CA PRO A 42 0.14 -14.59 25.88
C PRO A 42 0.42 -14.07 24.45
N ASP A 43 1.30 -14.78 23.74
CA ASP A 43 1.60 -14.48 22.35
C ASP A 43 0.31 -14.55 21.51
N VAL A 44 0.01 -13.50 20.77
CA VAL A 44 -1.15 -13.39 19.88
C VAL A 44 -0.68 -13.47 18.43
N TYR A 45 -1.20 -14.42 17.66
CA TYR A 45 -0.85 -14.61 16.26
C TYR A 45 -1.98 -14.14 15.35
N ILE A 46 -1.75 -13.11 14.56
CA ILE A 46 -2.73 -12.53 13.63
C ILE A 46 -2.32 -12.88 12.20
N LEU A 47 -3.25 -13.51 11.47
CA LEU A 47 -3.14 -13.71 10.02
C LEU A 47 -3.64 -12.45 9.31
N GLY A 48 -2.74 -11.71 8.67
CA GLY A 48 -3.09 -10.58 7.79
C GLY A 48 -3.34 -11.04 6.36
N ILE A 49 -4.27 -10.38 5.67
CA ILE A 49 -4.60 -10.57 4.26
C ILE A 49 -4.69 -9.21 3.59
N GLU A 50 -3.92 -9.03 2.51
CA GLU A 50 -3.89 -7.81 1.69
C GLU A 50 -4.24 -8.14 0.24
N SER A 51 -5.17 -7.36 -0.34
CA SER A 51 -5.59 -7.48 -1.74
C SER A 51 -6.15 -6.18 -2.31
N SER A 52 -5.70 -5.02 -1.82
CA SER A 52 -6.31 -3.73 -2.19
C SER A 52 -5.99 -3.26 -3.61
N CYS A 53 -4.88 -3.71 -4.21
CA CYS A 53 -4.44 -3.26 -5.53
C CYS A 53 -4.01 -4.44 -6.42
N ASP A 54 -2.73 -4.66 -6.62
CA ASP A 54 -2.17 -5.67 -7.52
C ASP A 54 -1.19 -6.64 -6.82
N GLU A 55 -1.07 -6.58 -5.50
CA GLU A 55 -0.42 -7.58 -4.67
C GLU A 55 -1.44 -8.41 -3.90
N THR A 56 -1.35 -9.74 -4.02
CA THR A 56 -2.03 -10.67 -3.12
C THR A 56 -1.07 -11.09 -2.04
N ALA A 57 -1.31 -10.72 -0.79
CA ALA A 57 -0.40 -11.07 0.28
C ALA A 57 -1.11 -11.69 1.49
N ALA A 58 -0.37 -12.55 2.20
CA ALA A 58 -0.73 -13.06 3.52
C ALA A 58 0.50 -13.09 4.42
N ALA A 59 0.31 -12.82 5.70
CA ALA A 59 1.39 -12.77 6.68
C ALA A 59 0.89 -13.20 8.06
N VAL A 60 1.79 -13.74 8.87
CA VAL A 60 1.55 -13.98 10.28
C VAL A 60 2.44 -13.05 11.10
N VAL A 61 1.84 -12.26 11.97
CA VAL A 61 2.54 -11.37 12.90
C VAL A 61 2.18 -11.78 14.33
N ARG A 62 3.21 -11.89 15.18
CA ARG A 62 3.07 -12.20 16.60
C ARG A 62 3.04 -10.90 17.40
N SER A 63 1.97 -10.72 18.21
CA SER A 63 1.78 -9.62 19.15
C SER A 63 1.99 -8.22 18.56
N GLY A 64 1.73 -8.06 17.23
CA GLY A 64 1.90 -6.78 16.51
C GLY A 64 3.35 -6.29 16.36
N GLU A 65 4.35 -7.09 16.77
CA GLU A 65 5.75 -6.68 16.87
C GLU A 65 6.73 -7.59 16.13
N GLN A 66 6.41 -8.87 16.02
CA GLN A 66 7.29 -9.83 15.38
C GLN A 66 6.67 -10.36 14.08
N LEU A 67 7.36 -10.11 12.99
CA LEU A 67 7.07 -10.72 11.70
C LEU A 67 7.48 -12.20 11.73
N VAL A 68 6.51 -13.11 11.59
CA VAL A 68 6.75 -14.56 11.56
C VAL A 68 6.83 -15.05 10.12
N SER A 69 5.89 -14.63 9.27
CA SER A 69 5.89 -14.91 7.83
C SER A 69 5.27 -13.76 7.04
N ASN A 70 5.69 -13.60 5.79
CA ASN A 70 5.09 -12.63 4.85
C ASN A 70 5.27 -13.12 3.43
N VAL A 71 4.20 -13.58 2.81
CA VAL A 71 4.16 -14.08 1.44
C VAL A 71 3.43 -13.06 0.57
N VAL A 72 4.08 -12.61 -0.49
CA VAL A 72 3.53 -11.63 -1.45
C VAL A 72 3.59 -12.22 -2.85
N TYR A 73 2.43 -12.28 -3.50
CA TYR A 73 2.30 -12.60 -4.91
C TYR A 73 1.99 -11.32 -5.68
N SER A 74 2.97 -10.82 -6.42
CA SER A 74 2.81 -9.62 -7.26
C SER A 74 2.26 -9.98 -8.63
N GLN A 75 1.31 -9.18 -9.09
CA GLN A 75 0.69 -9.31 -10.41
C GLN A 75 1.44 -8.51 -11.49
N PHE A 76 2.67 -8.11 -11.21
CA PHE A 76 3.51 -7.34 -12.11
C PHE A 76 3.52 -7.87 -13.55
N VAL A 77 3.69 -9.19 -13.72
CA VAL A 77 3.74 -9.84 -15.06
C VAL A 77 2.43 -9.65 -15.82
N THR A 78 1.30 -9.70 -15.11
CA THR A 78 -0.05 -9.53 -15.68
C THR A 78 -0.28 -8.10 -16.16
N HIS A 79 0.20 -7.11 -15.42
CA HIS A 79 -0.05 -5.69 -15.69
C HIS A 79 1.00 -5.01 -16.57
N ARG A 80 2.20 -5.57 -16.64
CA ARG A 80 3.31 -5.05 -17.45
C ARG A 80 2.94 -4.71 -18.91
N PRO A 81 2.18 -5.56 -19.65
CA PRO A 81 1.81 -5.26 -21.04
C PRO A 81 0.93 -4.01 -21.20
N TYR A 82 0.24 -3.61 -20.12
CA TYR A 82 -0.66 -2.45 -20.11
C TYR A 82 0.05 -1.19 -19.61
N GLY A 83 1.20 -1.35 -18.97
CA GLY A 83 1.98 -0.26 -18.35
C GLY A 83 1.23 0.42 -17.20
N GLY A 84 0.50 -0.36 -16.40
CA GLY A 84 -0.28 0.07 -15.24
C GLY A 84 -1.33 -0.96 -14.85
N VAL A 85 -1.88 -0.85 -13.66
CA VAL A 85 -2.84 -1.81 -13.12
C VAL A 85 -4.17 -1.75 -13.87
N VAL A 86 -4.67 -2.94 -14.26
CA VAL A 86 -6.00 -3.12 -14.87
C VAL A 86 -6.91 -3.75 -13.81
N PRO A 87 -7.89 -3.01 -13.26
CA PRO A 87 -8.65 -3.43 -12.08
C PRO A 87 -9.35 -4.79 -12.20
N GLU A 88 -9.91 -5.10 -13.39
CA GLU A 88 -10.59 -6.37 -13.61
C GLU A 88 -9.62 -7.55 -13.64
N LEU A 89 -8.44 -7.37 -14.24
CA LEU A 89 -7.39 -8.40 -14.22
C LEU A 89 -6.86 -8.60 -12.80
N ALA A 90 -6.68 -7.52 -12.04
CA ALA A 90 -6.24 -7.59 -10.66
C ALA A 90 -7.19 -8.47 -9.82
N SER A 91 -8.50 -8.23 -9.92
CA SER A 91 -9.50 -9.03 -9.19
C SER A 91 -9.44 -10.52 -9.54
N ARG A 92 -9.24 -10.86 -10.80
CA ARG A 92 -9.11 -12.25 -11.27
C ARG A 92 -7.84 -12.93 -10.76
N GLU A 93 -6.73 -12.22 -10.72
CA GLU A 93 -5.47 -12.76 -10.19
C GLU A 93 -5.56 -12.98 -8.68
N HIS A 94 -6.21 -12.08 -7.93
CA HIS A 94 -6.47 -12.30 -6.51
C HIS A 94 -7.25 -13.60 -6.24
N LEU A 95 -8.28 -13.88 -7.03
CA LEU A 95 -9.04 -15.13 -6.90
C LEU A 95 -8.19 -16.38 -7.09
N ARG A 96 -7.18 -16.32 -7.97
CA ARG A 96 -6.25 -17.43 -8.22
C ARG A 96 -5.21 -17.60 -7.12
N ALA A 97 -4.74 -16.46 -6.59
CA ALA A 97 -3.57 -16.42 -5.72
C ALA A 97 -3.90 -16.53 -4.22
N ILE A 98 -5.09 -16.09 -3.77
CA ILE A 98 -5.35 -15.88 -2.35
C ILE A 98 -5.24 -17.17 -1.52
N VAL A 99 -5.76 -18.30 -2.00
CA VAL A 99 -5.70 -19.56 -1.27
C VAL A 99 -4.27 -20.09 -1.12
N PRO A 100 -3.47 -20.24 -2.20
CA PRO A 100 -2.09 -20.70 -2.06
C PRO A 100 -1.21 -19.73 -1.25
N VAL A 101 -1.41 -18.41 -1.38
CA VAL A 101 -0.64 -17.40 -0.62
C VAL A 101 -0.93 -17.51 0.88
N VAL A 102 -2.20 -17.64 1.29
CA VAL A 102 -2.55 -17.81 2.70
C VAL A 102 -2.02 -19.13 3.28
N ARG A 103 -2.11 -20.22 2.53
CA ARG A 103 -1.54 -21.51 2.97
C ARG A 103 -0.03 -21.41 3.16
N GLN A 104 0.67 -20.85 2.20
CA GLN A 104 2.12 -20.68 2.29
C GLN A 104 2.52 -19.82 3.48
N ALA A 105 1.79 -18.73 3.76
CA ALA A 105 2.09 -17.86 4.90
C ALA A 105 1.91 -18.60 6.25
N LEU A 106 0.92 -19.47 6.37
CA LEU A 106 0.74 -20.30 7.56
C LEU A 106 1.83 -21.36 7.68
N ASP A 107 2.17 -22.03 6.57
CA ASP A 107 3.20 -23.06 6.54
C ASP A 107 4.58 -22.46 6.91
N ASP A 108 4.94 -21.31 6.34
CA ASP A 108 6.18 -20.59 6.65
C ASP A 108 6.23 -20.13 8.12
N ALA A 109 5.06 -19.84 8.71
CA ALA A 109 4.95 -19.48 10.11
C ALA A 109 4.96 -20.68 11.07
N GLY A 110 4.92 -21.92 10.57
CA GLY A 110 4.70 -23.13 11.37
C GLY A 110 3.36 -23.10 12.13
N ARG A 111 2.33 -22.47 11.52
CA ARG A 111 0.99 -22.30 12.11
C ARG A 111 -0.08 -22.98 11.26
N SER A 112 -1.21 -23.23 11.90
CA SER A 112 -2.41 -23.72 11.23
C SER A 112 -3.57 -22.74 11.44
N TYR A 113 -4.66 -22.91 10.74
CA TYR A 113 -5.88 -22.14 10.92
C TYR A 113 -6.42 -22.17 12.37
N GLN A 114 -6.14 -23.23 13.13
CA GLN A 114 -6.56 -23.39 14.53
C GLN A 114 -5.65 -22.63 15.49
N THR A 115 -4.39 -22.42 15.13
CA THR A 115 -3.36 -21.85 16.01
C THR A 115 -3.10 -20.35 15.79
N ILE A 116 -3.86 -19.71 14.91
CA ILE A 116 -3.98 -18.25 14.85
C ILE A 116 -5.09 -17.76 15.80
N ASP A 117 -4.99 -16.53 16.26
CA ASP A 117 -5.94 -15.93 17.21
C ASP A 117 -6.96 -15.02 16.55
N ALA A 118 -6.59 -14.38 15.44
CA ALA A 118 -7.48 -13.53 14.65
C ALA A 118 -7.08 -13.52 13.17
N ILE A 119 -8.02 -13.08 12.33
CA ILE A 119 -7.80 -12.79 10.92
C ILE A 119 -7.99 -11.29 10.70
N ALA A 120 -7.02 -10.64 10.07
CA ALA A 120 -7.07 -9.26 9.68
C ALA A 120 -7.14 -9.14 8.16
N VAL A 121 -7.92 -8.19 7.64
CA VAL A 121 -8.06 -7.99 6.20
C VAL A 121 -8.22 -6.53 5.87
N THR A 122 -7.64 -6.10 4.77
CA THR A 122 -7.84 -4.76 4.23
C THR A 122 -9.28 -4.58 3.77
N LYS A 123 -9.96 -3.59 4.38
CA LYS A 123 -11.34 -3.21 4.01
C LYS A 123 -11.40 -2.01 3.06
N GLY A 124 -10.30 -1.34 2.83
CA GLY A 124 -10.14 -0.14 1.99
C GLY A 124 -9.08 0.83 2.53
N PRO A 125 -8.74 1.89 1.77
CA PRO A 125 -9.12 2.10 0.36
C PRO A 125 -8.43 1.14 -0.61
N GLY A 126 -8.89 1.12 -1.89
CA GLY A 126 -8.30 0.29 -2.94
C GLY A 126 -9.27 0.00 -4.09
N LEU A 127 -8.89 -0.89 -4.98
CA LEU A 127 -9.71 -1.34 -6.09
C LEU A 127 -10.88 -2.18 -5.58
N ALA A 128 -12.12 -1.75 -5.86
CA ALA A 128 -13.33 -2.38 -5.30
C ALA A 128 -13.38 -3.90 -5.53
N GLY A 129 -13.09 -4.37 -6.74
CA GLY A 129 -13.08 -5.80 -7.05
C GLY A 129 -12.00 -6.58 -6.31
N SER A 130 -10.82 -6.00 -6.17
CA SER A 130 -9.67 -6.58 -5.46
C SER A 130 -9.97 -6.70 -3.95
N LEU A 131 -10.47 -5.63 -3.33
CA LEU A 131 -10.91 -5.62 -1.93
C LEU A 131 -11.99 -6.68 -1.65
N LEU A 132 -12.96 -6.82 -2.56
CA LEU A 132 -14.04 -7.80 -2.41
C LEU A 132 -13.52 -9.23 -2.35
N VAL A 133 -12.47 -9.58 -3.10
CA VAL A 133 -11.87 -10.92 -3.07
C VAL A 133 -11.26 -11.20 -1.71
N GLY A 134 -10.37 -10.33 -1.21
CA GLY A 134 -9.74 -10.52 0.09
C GLY A 134 -10.74 -10.55 1.24
N LEU A 135 -11.67 -9.59 1.23
CA LEU A 135 -12.68 -9.48 2.28
C LEU A 135 -13.63 -10.69 2.31
N SER A 136 -14.12 -11.15 1.15
CA SER A 136 -15.00 -12.32 1.08
C SER A 136 -14.29 -13.59 1.55
N TYR A 137 -13.03 -13.77 1.13
CA TYR A 137 -12.22 -14.89 1.58
C TYR A 137 -11.98 -14.85 3.09
N ALA A 138 -11.58 -13.70 3.63
CA ALA A 138 -11.32 -13.53 5.05
C ALA A 138 -12.57 -13.76 5.92
N LYS A 139 -13.73 -13.27 5.48
CA LYS A 139 -15.03 -13.50 6.14
C LYS A 139 -15.39 -14.99 6.17
N ALA A 140 -15.28 -15.66 5.03
CA ALA A 140 -15.56 -17.10 4.94
C ALA A 140 -14.60 -17.92 5.80
N LEU A 141 -13.29 -17.58 5.78
CA LEU A 141 -12.29 -18.25 6.60
C LEU A 141 -12.55 -18.01 8.09
N ALA A 142 -12.75 -16.77 8.51
CA ALA A 142 -13.02 -16.42 9.91
C ALA A 142 -14.23 -17.17 10.46
N TYR A 143 -15.29 -17.26 9.67
CA TYR A 143 -16.48 -18.04 10.01
C TYR A 143 -16.18 -19.54 10.14
N ALA A 144 -15.46 -20.12 9.17
CA ALA A 144 -15.16 -21.56 9.14
C ALA A 144 -14.24 -22.02 10.27
N VAL A 145 -13.31 -21.16 10.73
CA VAL A 145 -12.34 -21.48 11.79
C VAL A 145 -12.74 -20.89 13.14
N GLU A 146 -13.90 -20.26 13.23
CA GLU A 146 -14.44 -19.62 14.43
C GLU A 146 -13.46 -18.63 15.08
N LYS A 147 -12.79 -17.79 14.26
CA LYS A 147 -11.86 -16.76 14.74
C LYS A 147 -12.44 -15.36 14.48
N PRO A 148 -12.10 -14.37 15.33
CA PRO A 148 -12.52 -13.00 15.12
C PRO A 148 -11.89 -12.43 13.84
N LEU A 149 -12.66 -11.60 13.14
CA LEU A 149 -12.24 -10.85 11.96
C LEU A 149 -11.99 -9.39 12.32
N ILE A 150 -10.93 -8.81 11.80
CA ILE A 150 -10.57 -7.38 12.00
C ILE A 150 -10.42 -6.72 10.64
N GLY A 151 -11.24 -5.69 10.38
CA GLY A 151 -11.11 -4.88 9.17
C GLY A 151 -10.11 -3.74 9.37
N VAL A 152 -9.08 -3.66 8.53
CA VAL A 152 -7.99 -2.68 8.63
C VAL A 152 -8.06 -1.69 7.47
N ASN A 153 -7.71 -0.43 7.72
CA ASN A 153 -7.50 0.56 6.68
C ASN A 153 -6.11 0.35 6.04
N HIS A 154 -6.03 0.31 4.72
CA HIS A 154 -4.79 0.10 3.97
C HIS A 154 -3.68 1.12 4.31
N LEU A 155 -4.06 2.41 4.42
CA LEU A 155 -3.11 3.48 4.73
C LEU A 155 -2.59 3.39 6.17
N GLU A 156 -3.45 2.97 7.11
CA GLU A 156 -3.05 2.64 8.47
C GLU A 156 -2.05 1.48 8.49
N GLY A 157 -2.28 0.47 7.64
CA GLY A 157 -1.33 -0.62 7.43
C GLY A 157 0.07 -0.10 7.10
N HIS A 158 0.19 0.80 6.12
CA HIS A 158 1.48 1.38 5.74
C HIS A 158 2.18 2.09 6.92
N ILE A 159 1.46 2.82 7.76
CA ILE A 159 2.03 3.45 8.95
C ILE A 159 2.55 2.37 9.92
N HIS A 160 1.77 1.31 10.13
CA HIS A 160 2.14 0.19 10.99
C HIS A 160 3.28 -0.68 10.45
N ALA A 161 3.57 -0.64 9.13
CA ALA A 161 4.76 -1.29 8.56
C ALA A 161 6.06 -0.71 9.12
N VAL A 162 6.12 0.62 9.31
CA VAL A 162 7.29 1.29 9.93
C VAL A 162 7.43 0.87 11.38
N LEU A 163 6.32 0.86 12.12
CA LEU A 163 6.32 0.49 13.53
C LEU A 163 6.72 -0.96 13.76
N LEU A 164 6.23 -1.87 12.91
CA LEU A 164 6.62 -3.27 12.95
C LEU A 164 8.12 -3.43 12.76
N GLU A 165 8.71 -2.70 11.81
CA GLU A 165 10.16 -2.69 11.56
C GLU A 165 10.93 -2.17 12.78
N GLU A 166 10.51 -1.04 13.35
CA GLU A 166 11.18 -0.41 14.48
C GLU A 166 11.10 -1.28 15.75
N ARG A 167 9.95 -1.88 16.02
CA ARG A 167 9.78 -2.80 17.15
C ARG A 167 10.68 -4.04 17.04
N GLN A 168 10.87 -4.58 15.83
CA GLN A 168 11.81 -5.67 15.59
C GLN A 168 13.27 -5.27 15.84
N LYS A 169 13.61 -3.96 15.73
CA LYS A 169 14.91 -3.40 16.11
C LYS A 169 15.03 -3.11 17.58
N GLY A 170 13.96 -3.30 18.38
CA GLY A 170 13.89 -2.99 19.81
C GLY A 170 13.50 -1.55 20.12
N ASN A 171 13.08 -0.78 19.12
CA ASN A 171 12.54 0.57 19.30
C ASN A 171 11.02 0.50 19.50
N HIS A 172 10.57 0.53 20.75
CA HIS A 172 9.16 0.40 21.11
C HIS A 172 8.49 1.75 21.40
N GLU A 173 9.26 2.81 21.53
CA GLU A 173 8.77 4.14 21.90
C GLU A 173 8.98 5.12 20.74
N MET A 174 7.94 5.90 20.44
CA MET A 174 7.98 7.02 19.51
C MET A 174 7.49 8.27 20.19
N GLU A 175 8.15 9.38 19.92
CA GLU A 175 7.71 10.68 20.41
C GLU A 175 6.56 11.19 19.56
N PHE A 176 5.46 11.59 20.19
CA PHE A 176 4.29 12.17 19.55
C PHE A 176 4.29 13.71 19.69
N PRO A 177 3.66 14.44 18.77
CA PRO A 177 2.91 13.96 17.61
C PRO A 177 3.79 13.36 16.52
N VAL A 178 3.26 12.39 15.79
CA VAL A 178 3.96 11.76 14.65
C VAL A 178 3.35 12.26 13.35
N LEU A 179 4.16 12.73 12.41
CA LEU A 179 3.72 12.97 11.04
C LEU A 179 4.05 11.74 10.19
N ALA A 180 3.07 11.22 9.44
CA ALA A 180 3.26 10.09 8.54
C ALA A 180 3.02 10.51 7.09
N LEU A 181 4.06 10.40 6.24
CA LEU A 181 3.94 10.48 4.80
C LEU A 181 3.70 9.07 4.25
N VAL A 182 2.50 8.82 3.73
CA VAL A 182 2.17 7.62 2.98
C VAL A 182 2.24 7.95 1.51
N VAL A 183 3.25 7.42 0.80
CA VAL A 183 3.54 7.73 -0.60
C VAL A 183 3.72 6.44 -1.41
N SER A 184 2.74 6.12 -2.27
CA SER A 184 2.68 4.87 -3.03
C SER A 184 2.21 5.10 -4.47
N GLY A 185 1.93 4.03 -5.21
CA GLY A 185 1.36 4.06 -6.56
C GLY A 185 0.01 4.78 -6.61
N GLY A 186 -0.85 4.56 -5.62
CA GLY A 186 -2.21 5.11 -5.58
C GLY A 186 -2.41 6.23 -4.56
N HIS A 187 -1.47 6.48 -3.67
CA HIS A 187 -1.66 7.40 -2.55
C HIS A 187 -0.49 8.35 -2.35
N THR A 188 -0.79 9.58 -2.00
CA THR A 188 0.17 10.56 -1.48
C THR A 188 -0.57 11.38 -0.43
N HIS A 189 -0.34 11.03 0.85
CA HIS A 189 -1.05 11.60 2.00
C HIS A 189 -0.10 11.93 3.13
N LEU A 190 -0.40 13.00 3.85
CA LEU A 190 0.21 13.37 5.11
C LEU A 190 -0.82 13.21 6.22
N PHE A 191 -0.52 12.37 7.19
CA PHE A 191 -1.35 12.18 8.37
C PHE A 191 -0.61 12.64 9.61
N LEU A 192 -1.25 13.49 10.41
CA LEU A 192 -0.83 13.67 11.79
C LEU A 192 -1.44 12.54 12.62
N VAL A 193 -0.57 11.84 13.34
CA VAL A 193 -0.95 10.76 14.23
C VAL A 193 -0.81 11.27 15.66
N GLU A 194 -1.90 11.28 16.38
CA GLU A 194 -2.01 11.74 17.75
C GLU A 194 -2.48 10.60 18.66
N GLY A 195 -2.08 10.62 19.91
CA GLY A 195 -2.55 9.66 20.91
C GLY A 195 -1.43 9.00 21.69
N LYS A 196 -1.82 8.08 22.56
CA LYS A 196 -0.90 7.23 23.31
C LYS A 196 -0.93 5.82 22.72
N THR A 197 0.07 5.04 22.99
CA THR A 197 0.18 3.65 22.54
C THR A 197 -1.14 2.89 22.64
N GLY A 198 -1.71 2.50 21.52
CA GLY A 198 -2.95 1.69 21.43
C GLY A 198 -4.25 2.45 21.10
N ALA A 199 -4.26 3.78 21.17
CA ALA A 199 -5.45 4.59 20.84
C ALA A 199 -5.04 5.78 19.95
N TRP A 200 -4.77 5.50 18.68
CA TRP A 200 -4.30 6.51 17.73
C TRP A 200 -5.45 7.15 16.98
N ARG A 201 -5.31 8.44 16.75
CA ARG A 201 -6.19 9.24 15.89
C ARG A 201 -5.37 9.73 14.72
N TYR A 202 -5.95 9.66 13.55
CA TYR A 202 -5.33 10.10 12.31
C TYR A 202 -6.04 11.33 11.79
N ARG A 203 -5.29 12.39 11.53
CA ARG A 203 -5.82 13.61 10.92
C ARG A 203 -5.11 13.85 9.59
N ASP A 204 -5.88 13.91 8.51
CA ASP A 204 -5.38 14.27 7.18
C ASP A 204 -4.97 15.75 7.18
N VAL A 205 -3.66 16.02 7.04
CA VAL A 205 -3.09 17.38 7.00
C VAL A 205 -2.66 17.78 5.59
N GLY A 206 -2.67 16.87 4.64
CA GLY A 206 -2.40 17.12 3.23
C GLY A 206 -2.45 15.87 2.38
N HIS A 207 -2.87 16.01 1.14
CA HIS A 207 -2.91 14.89 0.19
C HIS A 207 -2.76 15.39 -1.25
N THR A 208 -2.58 14.47 -2.18
CA THR A 208 -2.57 14.85 -3.60
C THR A 208 -3.96 15.26 -4.07
N ARG A 209 -4.01 16.31 -4.89
CA ARG A 209 -5.24 16.83 -5.52
C ARG A 209 -5.57 16.12 -6.84
N ASP A 210 -4.62 15.35 -7.36
CA ASP A 210 -4.72 14.67 -8.65
C ASP A 210 -3.95 13.33 -8.61
N ASP A 211 -2.94 13.16 -9.45
CA ASP A 211 -2.16 11.92 -9.50
C ASP A 211 -1.37 11.69 -8.19
N ALA A 212 -1.26 10.44 -7.77
CA ALA A 212 -0.32 10.07 -6.73
C ALA A 212 1.14 10.14 -7.25
N ALA A 213 2.09 10.29 -6.33
CA ALA A 213 3.51 10.41 -6.72
C ALA A 213 3.99 9.18 -7.51
N GLY A 214 3.68 7.96 -7.05
CA GLY A 214 4.06 6.74 -7.77
C GLY A 214 3.39 6.61 -9.14
N GLU A 215 2.12 7.02 -9.26
CA GLU A 215 1.43 7.10 -10.55
C GLU A 215 2.12 8.08 -11.51
N ALA A 216 2.65 9.20 -11.00
CA ALA A 216 3.42 10.15 -11.81
C ALA A 216 4.73 9.50 -12.32
N PHE A 217 5.44 8.74 -11.46
CA PHE A 217 6.61 7.96 -11.88
C PHE A 217 6.27 6.95 -12.99
N ASP A 218 5.17 6.20 -12.84
CA ASP A 218 4.74 5.22 -13.84
C ASP A 218 4.37 5.89 -15.18
N LYS A 219 3.65 7.01 -15.12
CA LYS A 219 3.26 7.78 -16.31
C LYS A 219 4.46 8.33 -17.07
N VAL A 220 5.47 8.83 -16.36
CA VAL A 220 6.70 9.35 -16.98
C VAL A 220 7.55 8.22 -17.52
N ALA A 221 7.73 7.13 -16.78
CA ALA A 221 8.44 5.95 -17.25
C ALA A 221 7.81 5.38 -18.53
N LYS A 222 6.48 5.28 -18.57
CA LYS A 222 5.75 4.85 -19.77
C LYS A 222 5.94 5.80 -20.94
N LEU A 223 5.91 7.13 -20.71
CA LEU A 223 6.15 8.13 -21.74
C LEU A 223 7.55 8.00 -22.37
N LEU A 224 8.55 7.71 -21.54
CA LEU A 224 9.95 7.58 -21.93
C LEU A 224 10.33 6.14 -22.31
N GLU A 225 9.41 5.18 -22.32
CA GLU A 225 9.64 3.74 -22.57
C GLU A 225 10.74 3.15 -21.66
N LEU A 226 10.69 3.50 -20.36
CA LEU A 226 11.66 3.06 -19.33
C LEU A 226 11.21 1.81 -18.57
N GLY A 227 10.07 1.21 -18.95
CA GLY A 227 9.53 0.02 -18.34
C GLY A 227 8.49 0.29 -17.25
N TYR A 228 8.07 -0.80 -16.61
CA TYR A 228 7.10 -0.83 -15.50
C TYR A 228 7.58 -1.83 -14.45
N PRO A 229 7.47 -1.55 -13.12
CA PRO A 229 7.02 -0.30 -12.50
C PRO A 229 8.00 0.86 -12.74
N GLY A 230 7.45 2.06 -12.97
CA GLY A 230 8.24 3.23 -13.35
C GLY A 230 9.15 3.74 -12.24
N GLY A 231 8.69 3.70 -10.98
CA GLY A 231 9.47 4.17 -9.85
C GLY A 231 10.85 3.52 -9.74
N PRO A 232 10.95 2.19 -9.62
CA PRO A 232 12.25 1.50 -9.56
C PRO A 232 13.11 1.66 -10.81
N ALA A 233 12.48 1.79 -12.00
CA ALA A 233 13.19 1.99 -13.25
C ALA A 233 13.84 3.39 -13.29
N ILE A 234 13.08 4.43 -12.97
CA ILE A 234 13.58 5.81 -12.92
C ILE A 234 14.64 5.95 -11.82
N ASP A 235 14.42 5.38 -10.61
CA ASP A 235 15.38 5.44 -9.51
C ASP A 235 16.76 4.87 -9.91
N PHE A 236 16.76 3.77 -10.65
CA PHE A 236 18.00 3.17 -11.16
C PHE A 236 18.66 4.04 -12.24
N LEU A 237 17.89 4.51 -13.21
CA LEU A 237 18.43 5.30 -14.34
C LEU A 237 18.89 6.69 -13.91
N ALA A 238 18.21 7.30 -12.95
CA ALA A 238 18.55 8.63 -12.42
C ALA A 238 19.95 8.70 -11.80
N MET A 239 20.46 7.57 -11.30
CA MET A 239 21.84 7.50 -10.78
C MET A 239 22.92 7.77 -11.86
N HIS A 240 22.56 7.70 -13.14
CA HIS A 240 23.45 7.88 -14.28
C HIS A 240 23.23 9.21 -15.02
N GLY A 241 22.29 10.05 -14.54
CA GLY A 241 21.95 11.35 -15.12
C GLY A 241 22.31 12.53 -14.23
N ASN A 242 22.24 13.73 -14.81
CA ASN A 242 22.42 14.98 -14.07
C ASN A 242 21.06 15.48 -13.54
N PRO A 243 20.81 15.51 -12.21
CA PRO A 243 19.53 15.90 -11.63
C PRO A 243 19.19 17.39 -11.82
N LEU A 244 20.14 18.21 -12.26
CA LEU A 244 19.97 19.66 -12.46
C LEU A 244 19.90 20.05 -13.94
N ALA A 245 19.91 19.10 -14.88
CA ALA A 245 19.92 19.37 -16.31
C ALA A 245 18.62 20.02 -16.80
N VAL A 246 17.47 19.61 -16.21
CA VAL A 246 16.14 20.11 -16.58
C VAL A 246 15.42 20.66 -15.34
N LYS A 247 14.84 21.85 -15.45
CA LYS A 247 14.06 22.44 -14.36
C LYS A 247 12.56 22.13 -14.52
N PHE A 248 11.99 21.47 -13.53
CA PHE A 248 10.56 21.22 -13.45
C PHE A 248 9.95 22.09 -12.34
N PRO A 249 9.20 23.15 -12.67
CA PRO A 249 8.48 23.93 -11.66
C PRO A 249 7.24 23.17 -11.23
N PHE A 250 7.04 23.02 -9.92
CA PHE A 250 5.76 22.60 -9.37
C PHE A 250 4.84 23.80 -9.16
N ALA A 251 3.55 23.58 -9.42
CA ALA A 251 2.55 24.59 -9.15
C ALA A 251 2.44 24.83 -7.64
N GLN A 252 2.59 26.08 -7.20
CA GLN A 252 2.22 26.46 -5.86
C GLN A 252 0.68 26.41 -5.77
N ILE A 253 0.17 25.44 -5.00
CA ILE A 253 -1.26 25.32 -4.75
C ILE A 253 -1.66 26.46 -3.81
N LYS A 254 -2.38 27.46 -4.34
CA LYS A 254 -2.98 28.50 -3.50
C LYS A 254 -4.25 27.91 -2.89
N HIS A 255 -4.27 27.76 -1.58
CA HIS A 255 -5.44 27.30 -0.81
C HIS A 255 -6.52 28.38 -0.73
N HIS A 256 -7.00 28.84 -1.87
CA HIS A 256 -8.24 29.58 -1.93
C HIS A 256 -9.35 28.60 -2.25
N ASP A 257 -10.08 28.19 -1.22
CA ASP A 257 -11.32 27.47 -1.41
C ASP A 257 -12.25 28.35 -2.26
N ARG A 258 -12.55 27.89 -3.47
CA ARG A 258 -13.44 28.61 -4.39
C ARG A 258 -14.91 28.54 -3.95
N ASN A 259 -15.23 27.77 -2.89
CA ASN A 259 -16.58 27.66 -2.38
C ASN A 259 -16.76 28.56 -1.16
N PRO A 260 -17.50 29.70 -1.29
CA PRO A 260 -17.78 30.64 -0.19
C PRO A 260 -18.55 30.02 0.97
N GLN A 261 -19.19 28.86 0.77
CA GLN A 261 -20.00 28.17 1.79
C GLN A 261 -19.15 27.31 2.74
N ASN A 262 -17.89 26.99 2.37
CA ASN A 262 -16.94 26.24 3.21
C ASN A 262 -16.04 27.13 4.08
N ARG A 263 -16.37 28.39 4.27
CA ARG A 263 -15.56 29.34 5.08
C ARG A 263 -15.45 29.01 6.58
N HIS A 264 -16.08 27.93 7.05
CA HIS A 264 -16.03 27.49 8.44
C HIS A 264 -15.13 26.26 8.69
N ALA A 265 -14.59 25.66 7.64
CA ALA A 265 -13.59 24.63 7.77
C ALA A 265 -12.22 25.29 7.53
N ASP A 266 -11.63 25.79 8.63
CA ASP A 266 -10.23 25.72 8.92
C ASP A 266 -9.29 26.79 8.35
N ASN A 267 -8.87 27.63 9.25
CA ASN A 267 -7.56 28.29 9.27
C ASN A 267 -6.38 27.28 9.39
N GLU A 268 -6.58 25.99 9.13
CA GLU A 268 -5.52 25.00 9.14
C GLU A 268 -4.78 25.05 7.80
N SER A 269 -3.50 25.37 7.84
CA SER A 269 -2.59 25.26 6.71
C SER A 269 -2.57 23.81 6.23
N ARG A 270 -3.03 23.55 5.02
CA ARG A 270 -2.96 22.23 4.39
C ARG A 270 -1.78 22.19 3.43
N VAL A 271 -1.00 21.16 3.53
CA VAL A 271 0.11 20.90 2.63
C VAL A 271 -0.33 19.87 1.60
N ASP A 272 -0.83 20.35 0.46
CA ASP A 272 -1.31 19.47 -0.61
C ASP A 272 -0.28 19.31 -1.75
N PHE A 273 -0.39 18.19 -2.45
CA PHE A 273 0.45 17.85 -3.61
C PHE A 273 -0.36 17.93 -4.91
N SER A 274 0.34 18.04 -6.04
CA SER A 274 -0.25 17.95 -7.39
C SER A 274 0.82 17.54 -8.38
N TYR A 275 0.60 16.42 -9.07
CA TYR A 275 1.58 15.80 -9.97
C TYR A 275 1.07 15.60 -11.40
N SER A 276 -0.20 15.85 -11.70
CA SER A 276 -0.74 15.71 -13.06
C SER A 276 -0.04 16.62 -14.09
N GLY A 277 0.43 17.78 -13.64
CA GLY A 277 1.15 18.76 -14.48
C GLY A 277 2.55 18.32 -14.91
N ILE A 278 3.23 17.48 -14.10
CA ILE A 278 4.62 17.12 -14.37
C ILE A 278 4.75 16.20 -15.59
N LYS A 279 3.82 15.28 -15.80
CA LYS A 279 3.76 14.46 -17.02
C LYS A 279 3.70 15.34 -18.26
N THR A 280 2.86 16.40 -18.24
CA THR A 280 2.72 17.34 -19.34
C THR A 280 3.99 18.15 -19.56
N ALA A 281 4.70 18.50 -18.47
CA ALA A 281 5.98 19.19 -18.56
C ALA A 281 7.06 18.30 -19.20
N VAL A 282 7.13 17.02 -18.81
CA VAL A 282 8.03 16.04 -19.43
C VAL A 282 7.68 15.84 -20.91
N LEU A 283 6.39 15.66 -21.25
CA LEU A 283 5.96 15.52 -22.65
C LEU A 283 6.37 16.74 -23.49
N ARG A 284 6.16 17.95 -22.98
CA ARG A 284 6.57 19.17 -23.66
C ARG A 284 8.09 19.22 -23.88
N TYR A 285 8.87 18.79 -22.86
CA TYR A 285 10.32 18.72 -22.97
C TYR A 285 10.74 17.74 -24.08
N VAL A 286 10.16 16.55 -24.11
CA VAL A 286 10.38 15.54 -25.16
C VAL A 286 10.08 16.08 -26.56
N GLU A 287 8.99 16.85 -26.69
CA GLU A 287 8.58 17.45 -27.99
C GLU A 287 9.50 18.59 -28.43
N THR A 288 9.93 19.44 -27.50
CA THR A 288 10.78 20.60 -27.83
C THR A 288 12.26 20.25 -28.03
N HIS A 289 12.69 19.05 -27.62
CA HIS A 289 14.08 18.57 -27.76
C HIS A 289 14.18 17.38 -28.72
N ASP A 290 13.15 17.15 -29.55
CA ASP A 290 13.11 16.12 -30.61
C ASP A 290 13.47 14.69 -30.14
N MET A 291 13.14 14.32 -28.88
CA MET A 291 13.51 13.03 -28.29
C MET A 291 12.65 11.85 -28.78
N ARG A 292 11.68 12.07 -29.68
CA ARG A 292 10.74 11.04 -30.11
C ARG A 292 11.42 9.87 -30.82
N GLU A 293 12.43 10.13 -31.63
CA GLU A 293 13.17 9.10 -32.36
C GLU A 293 13.96 8.20 -31.41
N ASP A 294 14.57 8.77 -30.36
CA ASP A 294 15.31 8.02 -29.34
C ASP A 294 14.39 7.14 -28.50
N ILE A 295 13.21 7.65 -28.16
CA ILE A 295 12.16 6.87 -27.47
C ILE A 295 11.69 5.69 -28.34
N MET A 296 11.46 5.91 -29.64
CA MET A 296 11.05 4.84 -30.55
C MET A 296 12.15 3.79 -30.72
N ARG A 297 13.41 4.22 -30.85
CA ARG A 297 14.58 3.32 -30.95
C ARG A 297 14.71 2.46 -29.68
N ARG A 298 14.56 3.06 -28.50
CA ARG A 298 14.55 2.36 -27.21
C ARG A 298 13.45 1.33 -27.15
N ARG A 299 12.23 1.72 -27.48
CA ARG A 299 11.08 0.80 -27.53
C ARG A 299 11.35 -0.42 -28.43
N GLN A 300 11.91 -0.20 -29.61
CA GLN A 300 12.23 -1.30 -30.54
C GLN A 300 13.34 -2.20 -29.99
N ALA A 301 14.41 -1.62 -29.42
CA ALA A 301 15.51 -2.38 -28.82
C ALA A 301 15.04 -3.25 -27.67
N LEU A 302 14.23 -2.70 -26.76
CA LEU A 302 13.72 -3.43 -25.60
C LEU A 302 12.63 -4.46 -25.97
N ALA A 303 11.81 -4.20 -26.99
CA ALA A 303 10.81 -5.13 -27.50
C ALA A 303 11.43 -6.41 -28.13
N ALA A 304 12.68 -6.34 -28.56
CA ALA A 304 13.44 -7.50 -29.07
C ALA A 304 13.89 -8.46 -27.97
N LEU A 305 13.83 -8.03 -26.71
CA LEU A 305 14.25 -8.83 -25.55
C LEU A 305 13.04 -9.48 -24.87
N ALA A 306 13.14 -10.78 -24.56
CA ALA A 306 12.05 -11.51 -23.91
C ALA A 306 11.76 -10.99 -22.49
N SER A 307 12.79 -10.56 -21.76
CA SER A 307 12.71 -10.00 -20.42
C SER A 307 13.86 -9.02 -20.20
N PRO A 308 13.71 -7.74 -20.57
CA PRO A 308 14.76 -6.74 -20.39
C PRO A 308 15.15 -6.60 -18.91
N ALA A 309 16.47 -6.65 -18.62
CA ALA A 309 17.04 -6.34 -17.33
C ALA A 309 17.25 -4.82 -17.18
N ARG A 310 17.61 -4.35 -15.98
CA ARG A 310 17.87 -2.93 -15.73
C ARG A 310 18.99 -2.37 -16.58
N GLU A 311 20.01 -3.17 -16.80
CA GLU A 311 21.18 -2.85 -17.61
C GLU A 311 20.83 -2.68 -19.10
N ASP A 312 19.82 -3.41 -19.59
CA ASP A 312 19.32 -3.25 -20.96
C ASP A 312 18.62 -1.90 -21.14
N TYR A 313 17.84 -1.46 -20.14
CA TYR A 313 17.24 -0.13 -20.14
C TYR A 313 18.30 0.97 -20.11
N LEU A 314 19.34 0.80 -19.28
CA LEU A 314 20.45 1.76 -19.22
C LEU A 314 21.18 1.83 -20.57
N ALA A 315 21.51 0.70 -21.17
CA ALA A 315 22.18 0.63 -22.48
C ALA A 315 21.35 1.22 -23.63
N ALA A 316 20.02 1.17 -23.50
CA ALA A 316 19.10 1.73 -24.49
C ALA A 316 18.84 3.25 -24.32
N CYS A 317 19.29 3.86 -23.22
CA CYS A 317 19.11 5.29 -22.94
C CYS A 317 20.33 6.08 -23.40
N ASP A 318 20.07 7.23 -24.04
CA ASP A 318 21.06 8.28 -24.25
C ASP A 318 21.20 9.18 -23.00
N GLN A 319 22.24 10.00 -22.96
CA GLN A 319 22.50 10.88 -21.80
C GLN A 319 21.36 11.87 -21.55
N ALA A 320 20.72 12.39 -22.61
CA ALA A 320 19.59 13.31 -22.47
C ALA A 320 18.38 12.65 -21.77
N THR A 321 18.12 11.38 -22.05
CA THR A 321 17.08 10.60 -21.34
C THR A 321 17.44 10.35 -19.88
N LEU A 322 18.71 10.03 -19.59
CA LEU A 322 19.19 9.83 -18.21
C LEU A 322 19.09 11.12 -17.40
N ASP A 323 19.50 12.23 -17.98
CA ASP A 323 19.41 13.56 -17.38
C ASP A 323 17.95 13.99 -17.13
N LEU A 324 17.06 13.69 -18.07
CA LEU A 324 15.63 13.96 -17.94
C LEU A 324 15.01 13.14 -16.80
N ALA A 325 15.35 11.84 -16.72
CA ALA A 325 14.88 10.96 -15.66
C ALA A 325 15.40 11.39 -14.28
N ALA A 326 16.68 11.76 -14.18
CA ALA A 326 17.29 12.26 -12.96
C ALA A 326 16.66 13.59 -12.51
N SER A 327 16.48 14.53 -13.43
CA SER A 327 15.88 15.84 -13.14
C SER A 327 14.40 15.72 -12.73
N PHE A 328 13.65 14.79 -13.36
CA PHE A 328 12.28 14.49 -12.97
C PHE A 328 12.23 13.94 -11.54
N GLN A 329 13.02 12.89 -11.24
CA GLN A 329 13.09 12.32 -9.90
C GLN A 329 13.46 13.37 -8.85
N HIS A 330 14.49 14.13 -9.11
CA HIS A 330 14.97 15.19 -8.22
C HIS A 330 13.87 16.22 -7.91
N ALA A 331 13.13 16.65 -8.92
CA ALA A 331 12.02 17.57 -8.73
C ALA A 331 10.91 16.95 -7.85
N MET A 332 10.50 15.70 -8.14
CA MET A 332 9.50 14.98 -7.35
C MET A 332 9.93 14.83 -5.89
N VAL A 333 11.16 14.41 -5.66
CA VAL A 333 11.74 14.25 -4.31
C VAL A 333 11.78 15.59 -3.56
N ASN A 334 12.24 16.65 -4.19
CA ASN A 334 12.28 17.97 -3.57
C ASN A 334 10.90 18.50 -3.17
N ASP A 335 9.87 18.28 -4.00
CA ASP A 335 8.49 18.67 -3.66
C ASP A 335 7.97 17.87 -2.46
N LEU A 336 8.13 16.54 -2.48
CA LEU A 336 7.73 15.66 -1.38
C LEU A 336 8.41 16.04 -0.07
N VAL A 337 9.73 16.16 -0.08
CA VAL A 337 10.53 16.43 1.13
C VAL A 337 10.23 17.82 1.69
N SER A 338 10.19 18.84 0.82
CA SER A 338 9.99 20.23 1.25
C SER A 338 8.61 20.45 1.88
N LYS A 339 7.56 19.88 1.27
CA LYS A 339 6.19 19.98 1.78
C LYS A 339 6.00 19.15 3.06
N THR A 340 6.60 17.96 3.13
CA THR A 340 6.53 17.13 4.34
C THR A 340 7.21 17.81 5.52
N LEU A 341 8.42 18.36 5.35
CA LEU A 341 9.10 19.08 6.43
C LEU A 341 8.39 20.39 6.80
N LEU A 342 7.72 21.06 5.85
CA LEU A 342 6.84 22.17 6.17
C LEU A 342 5.70 21.70 7.08
N ALA A 343 5.05 20.59 6.75
CA ALA A 343 3.98 20.01 7.58
C ALA A 343 4.50 19.59 8.96
N VAL A 344 5.70 19.01 9.07
CA VAL A 344 6.34 18.70 10.36
C VAL A 344 6.40 19.94 11.25
N ARG A 345 6.90 21.05 10.70
CA ARG A 345 7.03 22.33 11.45
C ARG A 345 5.66 22.93 11.80
N GLU A 346 4.70 22.91 10.89
CA GLU A 346 3.37 23.48 11.11
C GLU A 346 2.53 22.69 12.12
N GLN A 347 2.78 21.37 12.21
CA GLN A 347 2.06 20.48 13.12
C GLN A 347 2.85 20.17 14.41
N ASP A 348 4.03 20.78 14.60
CA ASP A 348 4.94 20.55 15.73
C ASP A 348 5.19 19.05 15.97
N ALA A 349 5.39 18.29 14.87
CA ALA A 349 5.57 16.85 14.93
C ALA A 349 6.98 16.50 15.43
N ALA A 350 7.06 15.64 16.43
CA ALA A 350 8.32 15.18 17.04
C ALA A 350 8.99 14.07 16.21
N THR A 351 8.21 13.31 15.46
CA THR A 351 8.68 12.16 14.68
C THR A 351 8.08 12.18 13.26
N LEU A 352 8.88 11.79 12.27
CA LEU A 352 8.45 11.60 10.88
C LEU A 352 8.51 10.13 10.48
N LEU A 353 7.41 9.59 9.97
CA LEU A 353 7.37 8.29 9.29
C LEU A 353 7.21 8.50 7.78
N VAL A 354 8.00 7.80 6.98
CA VAL A 354 7.90 7.84 5.52
C VAL A 354 7.69 6.42 5.01
N THR A 355 6.54 6.13 4.41
CA THR A 355 6.14 4.77 4.04
C THR A 355 5.39 4.71 2.70
N GLY A 356 5.12 3.49 2.21
CA GLY A 356 4.56 3.24 0.89
C GLY A 356 5.63 2.93 -0.15
N GLY A 357 5.23 2.44 -1.34
CA GLY A 357 6.16 1.95 -2.36
C GLY A 357 7.19 2.98 -2.82
N VAL A 358 6.83 4.27 -2.90
CA VAL A 358 7.76 5.35 -3.29
C VAL A 358 8.78 5.65 -2.18
N ALA A 359 8.49 5.30 -0.91
CA ALA A 359 9.46 5.41 0.18
C ALA A 359 10.68 4.47 0.01
N ALA A 360 10.64 3.54 -0.95
CA ALA A 360 11.81 2.72 -1.33
C ALA A 360 12.79 3.46 -2.24
N ASN A 361 12.42 4.62 -2.82
CA ASN A 361 13.26 5.43 -3.69
C ASN A 361 14.52 5.91 -2.96
N SER A 362 15.67 5.75 -3.60
CA SER A 362 16.98 5.98 -2.98
C SER A 362 17.24 7.47 -2.68
N GLU A 363 16.90 8.36 -3.60
CA GLU A 363 17.08 9.80 -3.44
C GLU A 363 16.12 10.37 -2.39
N LEU A 364 14.87 9.87 -2.34
CA LEU A 364 13.89 10.29 -1.34
C LEU A 364 14.37 9.98 0.07
N ARG A 365 14.88 8.76 0.30
CA ARG A 365 15.45 8.36 1.60
C ARG A 365 16.64 9.24 2.00
N ALA A 366 17.62 9.34 1.13
CA ALA A 366 18.81 10.15 1.38
C ALA A 366 18.47 11.63 1.68
N SER A 367 17.52 12.20 0.92
CA SER A 367 17.08 13.59 1.11
C SER A 367 16.36 13.80 2.44
N PHE A 368 15.50 12.85 2.86
CA PHE A 368 14.86 12.93 4.18
C PHE A 368 15.87 12.73 5.30
N GLU A 369 16.75 11.72 5.22
CA GLU A 369 17.78 11.45 6.22
C GLU A 369 18.68 12.66 6.44
N GLN A 370 19.14 13.30 5.34
CA GLN A 370 19.95 14.49 5.42
C GLN A 370 19.21 15.65 6.07
N ARG A 371 18.05 16.03 5.53
CA ARG A 371 17.33 17.24 5.96
C ARG A 371 16.68 17.08 7.34
N ALA A 372 16.24 15.87 7.69
CA ALA A 372 15.75 15.58 9.05
C ALA A 372 16.88 15.67 10.07
N SER A 373 18.09 15.17 9.74
CA SER A 373 19.28 15.30 10.59
C SER A 373 19.67 16.76 10.83
N GLU A 374 19.56 17.62 9.79
CA GLU A 374 19.84 19.07 9.91
C GLU A 374 18.84 19.76 10.87
N GLU A 375 17.61 19.27 10.95
CA GLU A 375 16.53 19.79 11.82
C GLU A 375 16.45 19.07 13.20
N GLY A 376 17.28 18.06 13.45
CA GLY A 376 17.21 17.24 14.67
C GLY A 376 15.94 16.38 14.76
N LEU A 377 15.28 16.10 13.63
CA LEU A 377 14.05 15.36 13.54
C LEU A 377 14.32 13.86 13.40
N ALA A 378 13.68 13.03 14.22
CA ALA A 378 13.69 11.58 14.03
C ALA A 378 12.88 11.18 12.81
N VAL A 379 13.51 10.46 11.85
CA VAL A 379 12.83 9.94 10.65
C VAL A 379 12.98 8.42 10.58
N TYR A 380 11.88 7.73 10.27
CA TYR A 380 11.84 6.27 10.17
C TYR A 380 11.20 5.82 8.86
N PHE A 381 11.77 4.74 8.31
CA PHE A 381 11.31 4.09 7.08
C PHE A 381 11.16 2.59 7.32
N PRO A 382 10.21 1.94 6.66
CA PRO A 382 10.23 0.48 6.62
C PRO A 382 11.37 0.00 5.70
N SER A 383 11.79 -1.25 5.85
CA SER A 383 12.65 -1.89 4.86
C SER A 383 11.97 -1.90 3.48
N ARG A 384 12.75 -2.03 2.42
CA ARG A 384 12.20 -2.08 1.05
C ARG A 384 11.15 -3.17 0.87
N LYS A 385 11.28 -4.28 1.63
CA LYS A 385 10.32 -5.40 1.59
C LYS A 385 8.98 -5.07 2.25
N LEU A 386 8.96 -4.18 3.23
CA LEU A 386 7.76 -3.73 3.93
C LEU A 386 7.23 -2.38 3.42
N SER A 387 7.94 -1.72 2.49
CA SER A 387 7.50 -0.47 1.87
C SER A 387 6.37 -0.66 0.85
N THR A 388 6.38 -1.77 0.10
CA THR A 388 5.31 -2.13 -0.84
C THR A 388 4.16 -2.81 -0.14
N ASP A 389 3.03 -2.97 -0.83
CA ASP A 389 1.84 -3.62 -0.28
C ASP A 389 2.17 -5.04 0.20
N ASN A 390 1.83 -5.32 1.44
CA ASN A 390 2.10 -6.57 2.11
C ASN A 390 1.11 -6.83 3.24
N ALA A 391 0.95 -8.07 3.66
CA ALA A 391 -0.03 -8.40 4.68
C ALA A 391 0.50 -8.27 6.12
N ALA A 392 1.82 -8.16 6.31
CA ALA A 392 2.38 -7.94 7.64
C ALA A 392 1.95 -6.60 8.22
N MET A 393 1.85 -5.56 7.39
CA MET A 393 1.35 -4.25 7.77
C MET A 393 -0.10 -4.30 8.26
N ILE A 394 -0.92 -5.14 7.64
CA ILE A 394 -2.34 -5.34 8.01
C ILE A 394 -2.48 -6.10 9.32
N ALA A 395 -1.68 -7.17 9.50
CA ALA A 395 -1.65 -7.91 10.76
C ALA A 395 -1.14 -7.07 11.93
N ALA A 396 -0.12 -6.24 11.71
CA ALA A 396 0.43 -5.33 12.73
C ALA A 396 -0.58 -4.26 13.14
N ALA A 397 -1.27 -3.64 12.17
CA ALA A 397 -2.31 -2.63 12.41
C ALA A 397 -3.55 -3.20 13.12
N ALA A 398 -3.81 -4.49 12.97
CA ALA A 398 -4.92 -5.16 13.63
C ALA A 398 -4.67 -5.44 15.12
N TYR A 399 -3.43 -5.51 15.58
CA TYR A 399 -3.11 -5.92 16.94
C TYR A 399 -3.70 -5.01 18.03
N PRO A 400 -3.60 -3.66 17.95
CA PRO A 400 -4.23 -2.78 18.93
C PRO A 400 -5.75 -2.99 19.01
N ARG A 401 -6.41 -3.22 17.88
CA ARG A 401 -7.85 -3.50 17.80
C ARG A 401 -8.20 -4.85 18.39
N PHE A 402 -7.35 -5.84 18.21
CA PHE A 402 -7.51 -7.15 18.86
C PHE A 402 -7.50 -7.01 20.39
N LEU A 403 -6.53 -6.24 20.93
CA LEU A 403 -6.45 -5.97 22.38
C LEU A 403 -7.65 -5.19 22.90
N ALA A 404 -8.21 -4.29 22.09
CA ALA A 404 -9.39 -3.51 22.42
C ALA A 404 -10.70 -4.32 22.25
N GLY A 405 -10.65 -5.53 21.68
CA GLY A 405 -11.85 -6.33 21.37
C GLY A 405 -12.69 -5.76 20.22
N GLU A 406 -12.10 -4.93 19.36
CA GLU A 406 -12.77 -4.29 18.22
C GLU A 406 -12.82 -5.22 17.01
N PHE A 407 -13.78 -6.14 17.03
CA PHE A 407 -13.97 -7.12 15.96
C PHE A 407 -15.05 -6.67 14.97
N ALA A 408 -14.88 -7.12 13.73
CA ALA A 408 -15.80 -6.79 12.66
C ALA A 408 -17.14 -7.47 12.82
N ALA A 409 -18.21 -6.72 12.61
CA ALA A 409 -19.55 -7.27 12.47
C ALA A 409 -19.70 -8.05 11.15
N PRO A 410 -20.68 -8.96 11.04
CA PRO A 410 -20.92 -9.74 9.80
C PRO A 410 -21.17 -8.86 8.56
N GLU A 411 -21.65 -7.64 8.76
CA GLU A 411 -21.98 -6.66 7.73
C GLU A 411 -20.75 -5.92 7.20
N LEU A 412 -19.53 -6.18 7.71
CA LEU A 412 -18.30 -5.56 7.22
C LEU A 412 -18.25 -5.60 5.69
N SER A 413 -18.12 -4.45 5.06
CA SER A 413 -18.06 -4.28 3.61
C SER A 413 -16.75 -3.60 3.18
N ALA A 414 -16.38 -3.82 1.92
CA ALA A 414 -15.29 -3.10 1.29
C ALA A 414 -15.71 -1.66 0.98
N ASP A 415 -14.79 -0.72 1.20
CA ASP A 415 -14.96 0.68 0.84
C ASP A 415 -13.73 1.17 0.05
N ALA A 416 -13.88 1.29 -1.27
CA ALA A 416 -12.81 1.71 -2.18
C ALA A 416 -12.28 3.12 -1.90
N ALA A 417 -13.08 3.98 -1.26
CA ALA A 417 -12.76 5.36 -0.92
C ALA A 417 -12.60 5.59 0.59
N LEU A 418 -12.36 4.54 1.35
CA LEU A 418 -12.27 4.58 2.81
C LEU A 418 -11.21 5.61 3.26
N ARG A 419 -11.62 6.57 4.06
CA ARG A 419 -10.70 7.55 4.64
C ARG A 419 -10.12 7.05 5.95
N LEU A 420 -8.85 7.34 6.18
CA LEU A 420 -8.21 7.15 7.48
C LEU A 420 -8.55 8.35 8.38
N ARG A 421 -9.08 8.07 9.58
CA ARG A 421 -9.56 9.08 10.54
C ARG A 421 -9.13 8.73 11.96
#